data_821edfb3b4c251984a054de5a5a0f5b5
#
_entry.id   821edfb3b4c251984a054de5a5a0f5b5
#
_cell.length_a   1.000
_cell.length_b   1.000
_cell.length_c   1.000
_cell.angle_alpha   90.00
_cell.angle_beta   90.00
_cell.angle_gamma   90.00
#
_symmetry.space_group_name_H-M   'P 1'
#
loop_
_entity.id
_entity.type
_entity.pdbx_description
1 polymer ?
#
loop_
_entity_poly.entity_id
_entity_poly.type
_entity_poly.pdbx_seq_one_letter_code
_entity_poly.pdbx_strand_id
1 'polypeptide(L)'
;PTRRSSDLTNFDAFRWAQMAKRMGVKYLKITTKHHDGFCLWPSAYSKYTVAQTPGKRDIIGELVKAFDAEGIDVHLYYSILDWSHPDFRYSIKSKEDSIAFSRFLEFAENQIKELATRYPTVKDFWFDGTWDASFKENGWWSAHIEKMLKEMIPGITVNSRLRADDYGKRHFDSNGHLMGDYESGYERRLPDPVKDVGITRPDWEGYMTLPENQWGYHKDWTLSYVKTPFEAIQRIAHATSMGGNLVINFGPKPEGDFRQEELEMADIVGKWMKKNGECIYGCDYAGLAKQDWGYYTRSKDGTIYMIVFNIPYSGNLVVKMP
;
A
#
# COMPACT_ATOMS: atom_id res chain seq x y z
N PRO A 1 4.35 -15.56 -1.64
CA PRO A 1 5.40 -16.38 -1.00
C PRO A 1 5.07 -17.86 -1.16
N THR A 2 5.96 -18.63 -1.78
CA THR A 2 5.77 -20.07 -1.92
C THR A 2 6.05 -20.75 -0.58
N ARG A 3 5.49 -21.96 -0.33
CA ARG A 3 5.74 -22.79 0.87
C ARG A 3 7.22 -22.97 1.23
N ARG A 4 8.14 -22.73 0.30
CA ARG A 4 9.61 -22.80 0.50
C ARG A 4 10.26 -21.48 0.91
N SER A 5 9.52 -20.37 0.94
CA SER A 5 10.07 -19.03 1.19
C SER A 5 9.90 -18.53 2.62
N SER A 6 9.53 -19.38 3.57
CA SER A 6 9.19 -18.95 4.92
C SER A 6 10.04 -19.64 6.00
N ASP A 7 11.33 -19.81 5.75
CA ASP A 7 12.23 -20.24 6.82
C ASP A 7 12.36 -19.16 7.89
N LEU A 8 12.23 -17.89 7.50
CA LEU A 8 12.21 -16.70 8.37
C LEU A 8 13.24 -16.76 9.52
N THR A 9 14.36 -17.45 9.25
CA THR A 9 15.42 -17.67 10.24
C THR A 9 16.07 -16.39 10.73
N ASN A 10 16.03 -15.34 9.88
CA ASN A 10 16.59 -14.02 10.14
C ASN A 10 15.51 -12.94 10.29
N PHE A 11 14.23 -13.34 10.30
CA PHE A 11 13.14 -12.37 10.45
C PHE A 11 13.13 -11.77 11.85
N ASP A 12 13.24 -10.47 11.92
CA ASP A 12 13.17 -9.65 13.11
C ASP A 12 12.34 -8.40 12.84
N ALA A 13 11.12 -8.39 13.37
CA ALA A 13 10.16 -7.31 13.15
C ALA A 13 10.67 -5.95 13.68
N PHE A 14 11.44 -5.94 14.79
CA PHE A 14 12.01 -4.70 15.33
C PHE A 14 13.10 -4.15 14.41
N ARG A 15 13.95 -4.99 13.83
CA ARG A 15 14.94 -4.55 12.84
C ARG A 15 14.27 -3.94 11.61
N TRP A 16 13.14 -4.52 11.16
CA TRP A 16 12.35 -3.93 10.08
C TRP A 16 11.78 -2.56 10.46
N ALA A 17 11.17 -2.46 11.64
CA ALA A 17 10.62 -1.19 12.13
C ALA A 17 11.70 -0.11 12.30
N GLN A 18 12.87 -0.46 12.82
CA GLN A 18 14.01 0.46 12.95
C GLN A 18 14.55 0.92 11.59
N MET A 19 14.61 0.02 10.60
CA MET A 19 14.99 0.40 9.23
C MET A 19 13.98 1.40 8.65
N ALA A 20 12.68 1.11 8.75
CA ALA A 20 11.62 1.98 8.30
C ALA A 20 11.67 3.36 9.01
N LYS A 21 11.92 3.38 10.33
CA LYS A 21 12.09 4.61 11.11
C LYS A 21 13.25 5.45 10.59
N ARG A 22 14.42 4.83 10.37
CA ARG A 22 15.59 5.53 9.82
C ARG A 22 15.32 6.06 8.41
N MET A 23 14.59 5.33 7.60
CA MET A 23 14.17 5.77 6.27
C MET A 23 13.20 6.96 6.31
N GLY A 24 12.52 7.21 7.44
CA GLY A 24 11.54 8.28 7.60
C GLY A 24 10.12 7.86 7.24
N VAL A 25 9.84 6.55 7.23
CA VAL A 25 8.51 5.97 6.94
C VAL A 25 7.51 6.40 8.00
N LYS A 26 6.28 6.69 7.60
CA LYS A 26 5.16 7.05 8.48
C LYS A 26 4.17 5.91 8.66
N TYR A 27 4.08 5.00 7.71
CA TYR A 27 3.24 3.81 7.82
C TYR A 27 3.85 2.62 7.07
N LEU A 28 3.62 1.43 7.60
CA LEU A 28 3.88 0.15 6.96
C LEU A 28 2.60 -0.33 6.28
N LYS A 29 2.68 -0.77 5.03
CA LYS A 29 1.62 -1.56 4.41
C LYS A 29 2.10 -3.00 4.24
N ILE A 30 1.46 -3.94 4.94
CA ILE A 30 1.87 -5.35 4.98
C ILE A 30 0.79 -6.27 4.42
N THR A 31 1.19 -7.18 3.53
CA THR A 31 0.31 -8.22 3.02
C THR A 31 -0.02 -9.23 4.11
N THR A 32 -1.28 -9.31 4.53
CA THR A 32 -1.77 -10.33 5.45
C THR A 32 -2.09 -11.63 4.73
N LYS A 33 -2.77 -11.54 3.60
CA LYS A 33 -3.08 -12.63 2.67
C LYS A 33 -3.07 -12.09 1.25
N HIS A 34 -2.40 -12.76 0.31
CA HIS A 34 -2.49 -12.47 -1.12
C HIS A 34 -3.49 -13.41 -1.81
N HIS A 35 -3.64 -13.33 -3.13
CA HIS A 35 -4.59 -14.11 -3.93
C HIS A 35 -4.40 -15.64 -3.81
N ASP A 36 -3.22 -16.10 -3.40
CA ASP A 36 -2.92 -17.52 -3.17
C ASP A 36 -3.55 -18.09 -1.89
N GLY A 37 -4.11 -17.23 -1.04
CA GLY A 37 -4.85 -17.61 0.18
C GLY A 37 -3.98 -17.90 1.41
N PHE A 38 -2.64 -17.79 1.33
CA PHE A 38 -1.78 -18.04 2.49
C PHE A 38 -1.85 -16.89 3.51
N CYS A 39 -2.28 -17.22 4.74
CA CYS A 39 -2.42 -16.23 5.81
C CYS A 39 -1.13 -16.06 6.61
N LEU A 40 -0.59 -14.84 6.69
CA LEU A 40 0.59 -14.50 7.48
C LEU A 40 0.28 -14.27 8.98
N TRP A 41 -0.95 -14.54 9.40
CA TRP A 41 -1.39 -14.61 10.80
C TRP A 41 -2.02 -15.98 11.07
N PRO A 42 -2.10 -16.41 12.34
CA PRO A 42 -2.71 -17.70 12.70
C PRO A 42 -4.24 -17.63 12.61
N SER A 43 -4.78 -17.58 11.39
CA SER A 43 -6.20 -17.52 11.15
C SER A 43 -6.94 -18.75 11.68
N ALA A 44 -8.05 -18.54 12.41
CA ALA A 44 -8.93 -19.61 12.86
C ALA A 44 -9.82 -20.15 11.71
N TYR A 45 -9.94 -19.42 10.61
CA TYR A 45 -10.81 -19.75 9.49
C TYR A 45 -10.11 -20.47 8.33
N SER A 46 -8.78 -20.55 8.34
CA SER A 46 -7.99 -21.20 7.30
C SER A 46 -6.98 -22.19 7.88
N LYS A 47 -6.84 -23.35 7.23
CA LYS A 47 -5.73 -24.27 7.49
C LYS A 47 -4.47 -23.90 6.71
N TYR A 48 -4.55 -22.95 5.75
CA TYR A 48 -3.44 -22.47 4.96
C TYR A 48 -2.87 -21.17 5.57
N THR A 49 -2.16 -21.32 6.68
CA THR A 49 -1.72 -20.22 7.55
C THR A 49 -0.36 -20.52 8.19
N VAL A 50 0.31 -19.47 8.65
CA VAL A 50 1.58 -19.55 9.40
C VAL A 50 1.51 -20.48 10.61
N ALA A 51 0.34 -20.67 11.23
CA ALA A 51 0.15 -21.61 12.34
C ALA A 51 0.46 -23.07 11.96
N GLN A 52 0.42 -23.41 10.68
CA GLN A 52 0.72 -24.73 10.14
C GLN A 52 2.16 -24.85 9.62
N THR A 53 2.98 -23.80 9.75
CA THR A 53 4.39 -23.84 9.44
C THR A 53 5.22 -24.29 10.64
N PRO A 54 6.46 -24.78 10.46
CA PRO A 54 7.32 -25.17 11.58
C PRO A 54 7.54 -24.06 12.60
N GLY A 55 7.65 -22.79 12.13
CA GLY A 55 7.89 -21.63 12.99
C GLY A 55 6.67 -21.18 13.79
N LYS A 56 5.46 -21.48 13.34
CA LYS A 56 4.17 -21.11 13.99
C LYS A 56 4.11 -19.65 14.47
N ARG A 57 4.80 -18.73 13.80
CA ARG A 57 4.91 -17.32 14.19
C ARG A 57 3.70 -16.53 13.70
N ASP A 58 3.23 -15.59 14.49
CA ASP A 58 2.28 -14.57 14.08
C ASP A 58 3.05 -13.37 13.50
N ILE A 59 3.36 -13.45 12.19
CA ILE A 59 4.17 -12.44 11.50
C ILE A 59 3.50 -11.07 11.55
N ILE A 60 2.18 -11.03 11.37
CA ILE A 60 1.44 -9.76 11.41
C ILE A 60 1.46 -9.17 12.81
N GLY A 61 1.20 -9.98 13.84
CA GLY A 61 1.23 -9.51 15.23
C GLY A 61 2.61 -9.01 15.67
N GLU A 62 3.69 -9.69 15.24
CA GLU A 62 5.05 -9.24 15.51
C GLU A 62 5.36 -7.89 14.83
N LEU A 63 4.94 -7.72 13.57
CA LEU A 63 5.12 -6.46 12.84
C LEU A 63 4.29 -5.33 13.44
N VAL A 64 3.01 -5.55 13.74
CA VAL A 64 2.15 -4.56 14.39
C VAL A 64 2.80 -4.06 15.68
N LYS A 65 3.21 -4.98 16.56
CA LYS A 65 3.87 -4.62 17.83
C LYS A 65 5.15 -3.81 17.62
N ALA A 66 5.98 -4.20 16.66
CA ALA A 66 7.28 -3.56 16.43
C ALA A 66 7.12 -2.15 15.83
N PHE A 67 6.20 -1.99 14.87
CA PHE A 67 5.98 -0.71 14.20
C PHE A 67 5.24 0.27 15.11
N ASP A 68 4.23 -0.18 15.88
CA ASP A 68 3.58 0.63 16.91
C ASP A 68 4.59 1.18 17.92
N ALA A 69 5.55 0.37 18.37
CA ALA A 69 6.60 0.78 19.29
C ALA A 69 7.52 1.88 18.72
N GLU A 70 7.67 1.94 17.40
CA GLU A 70 8.43 2.99 16.71
C GLU A 70 7.56 4.19 16.31
N GLY A 71 6.26 4.17 16.60
CA GLY A 71 5.29 5.22 16.22
C GLY A 71 5.08 5.29 14.70
N ILE A 72 5.06 4.14 14.06
CA ILE A 72 4.78 3.96 12.63
C ILE A 72 3.45 3.23 12.50
N ASP A 73 2.48 3.83 11.82
CA ASP A 73 1.17 3.24 11.62
C ASP A 73 1.25 1.93 10.79
N VAL A 74 0.38 0.98 11.10
CA VAL A 74 0.32 -0.28 10.35
C VAL A 74 -0.98 -0.35 9.55
N HIS A 75 -0.83 -0.64 8.27
CA HIS A 75 -1.89 -0.81 7.28
C HIS A 75 -1.89 -2.26 6.79
N LEU A 76 -3.06 -2.88 6.75
CA LEU A 76 -3.20 -4.28 6.36
C LEU A 76 -3.67 -4.41 4.91
N TYR A 77 -2.82 -4.95 4.03
CA TYR A 77 -3.27 -5.41 2.73
C TYR A 77 -3.98 -6.75 2.90
N TYR A 78 -5.18 -6.86 2.36
CA TYR A 78 -5.95 -8.09 2.33
C TYR A 78 -6.51 -8.33 0.93
N SER A 79 -6.09 -9.43 0.28
CA SER A 79 -6.75 -9.87 -0.94
C SER A 79 -8.10 -10.46 -0.61
N ILE A 80 -9.15 -9.93 -1.22
CA ILE A 80 -10.47 -10.55 -1.17
C ILE A 80 -10.58 -11.75 -2.12
N LEU A 81 -9.69 -11.87 -3.12
CA LEU A 81 -9.53 -13.09 -3.89
C LEU A 81 -8.84 -14.16 -3.03
N ASP A 82 -9.25 -15.40 -3.20
CA ASP A 82 -8.58 -16.55 -2.61
C ASP A 82 -8.68 -17.74 -3.57
N TRP A 83 -7.66 -17.91 -4.39
CA TRP A 83 -7.62 -18.98 -5.40
C TRP A 83 -7.51 -20.39 -4.79
N SER A 84 -7.15 -20.48 -3.51
CA SER A 84 -7.08 -21.75 -2.78
C SER A 84 -8.40 -22.18 -2.17
N HIS A 85 -9.37 -21.25 -2.04
CA HIS A 85 -10.64 -21.54 -1.38
C HIS A 85 -11.60 -22.29 -2.30
N PRO A 86 -12.17 -23.43 -1.88
CA PRO A 86 -13.01 -24.29 -2.75
C PRO A 86 -14.31 -23.61 -3.19
N ASP A 87 -14.80 -22.65 -2.43
CA ASP A 87 -16.04 -21.92 -2.71
C ASP A 87 -15.82 -20.59 -3.46
N PHE A 88 -14.55 -20.21 -3.75
CA PHE A 88 -14.26 -19.04 -4.59
C PHE A 88 -14.79 -19.23 -6.01
N ARG A 89 -15.39 -18.20 -6.59
CA ARG A 89 -15.91 -18.17 -7.96
C ARG A 89 -15.49 -16.89 -8.66
N TYR A 90 -14.97 -16.97 -9.87
CA TYR A 90 -14.69 -15.81 -10.75
C TYR A 90 -15.97 -15.16 -11.27
N SER A 91 -17.01 -15.96 -11.47
CA SER A 91 -18.34 -15.52 -11.92
C SER A 91 -19.40 -16.49 -11.40
N ILE A 92 -20.63 -16.01 -11.21
CA ILE A 92 -21.78 -16.80 -10.78
C ILE A 92 -22.53 -17.27 -12.03
N LYS A 93 -22.55 -18.58 -12.26
CA LYS A 93 -23.19 -19.19 -13.44
C LYS A 93 -24.37 -20.08 -13.09
N SER A 94 -24.52 -20.43 -11.83
CA SER A 94 -25.59 -21.32 -11.34
C SER A 94 -26.01 -20.93 -9.92
N LYS A 95 -27.11 -21.52 -9.44
CA LYS A 95 -27.55 -21.38 -8.06
C LYS A 95 -26.52 -21.96 -7.08
N GLU A 96 -25.89 -23.06 -7.47
CA GLU A 96 -24.82 -23.71 -6.70
C GLU A 96 -23.59 -22.78 -6.55
N ASP A 97 -23.20 -22.08 -7.61
CA ASP A 97 -22.13 -21.07 -7.54
C ASP A 97 -22.50 -19.92 -6.61
N SER A 98 -23.74 -19.44 -6.66
CA SER A 98 -24.22 -18.39 -5.76
C SER A 98 -24.13 -18.82 -4.29
N ILE A 99 -24.55 -20.06 -3.98
CA ILE A 99 -24.46 -20.62 -2.62
C ILE A 99 -23.00 -20.78 -2.19
N ALA A 100 -22.14 -21.31 -3.05
CA ALA A 100 -20.71 -21.44 -2.77
C ALA A 100 -20.07 -20.07 -2.51
N PHE A 101 -20.31 -19.12 -3.39
CA PHE A 101 -19.75 -17.79 -3.25
C PHE A 101 -20.25 -17.03 -2.00
N SER A 102 -21.50 -17.26 -1.59
CA SER A 102 -22.01 -16.72 -0.32
C SER A 102 -21.23 -17.25 0.89
N ARG A 103 -20.89 -18.55 0.91
CA ARG A 103 -20.02 -19.12 1.97
C ARG A 103 -18.61 -18.55 1.90
N PHE A 104 -18.10 -18.30 0.71
CA PHE A 104 -16.80 -17.64 0.52
C PHE A 104 -16.81 -16.20 1.05
N LEU A 105 -17.87 -15.43 0.80
CA LEU A 105 -18.00 -14.07 1.34
C LEU A 105 -18.06 -14.06 2.87
N GLU A 106 -18.77 -15.00 3.47
CA GLU A 106 -18.80 -15.19 4.93
C GLU A 106 -17.40 -15.54 5.49
N PHE A 107 -16.69 -16.45 4.82
CA PHE A 107 -15.31 -16.78 5.17
C PHE A 107 -14.40 -15.53 5.14
N ALA A 108 -14.46 -14.74 4.06
CA ALA A 108 -13.66 -13.54 3.91
C ALA A 108 -14.00 -12.49 4.99
N GLU A 109 -15.29 -12.28 5.26
CA GLU A 109 -15.76 -11.38 6.33
C GLU A 109 -15.23 -11.81 7.70
N ASN A 110 -15.30 -13.10 8.02
CA ASN A 110 -14.79 -13.63 9.28
C ASN A 110 -13.27 -13.43 9.43
N GLN A 111 -12.49 -13.60 8.37
CA GLN A 111 -11.06 -13.29 8.38
C GLN A 111 -10.79 -11.79 8.58
N ILE A 112 -11.57 -10.91 7.95
CA ILE A 112 -11.43 -9.45 8.11
C ILE A 112 -11.76 -9.03 9.54
N LYS A 113 -12.85 -9.56 10.12
CA LYS A 113 -13.21 -9.36 11.54
C LYS A 113 -12.11 -9.86 12.48
N GLU A 114 -11.55 -11.03 12.18
CA GLU A 114 -10.45 -11.59 12.96
C GLU A 114 -9.23 -10.66 12.96
N LEU A 115 -8.82 -10.16 11.79
CA LEU A 115 -7.71 -9.20 11.68
C LEU A 115 -7.99 -7.92 12.46
N ALA A 116 -9.17 -7.32 12.30
CA ALA A 116 -9.57 -6.11 12.99
C ALA A 116 -9.62 -6.27 14.52
N THR A 117 -10.08 -7.43 15.00
CA THR A 117 -10.14 -7.74 16.44
C THR A 117 -8.78 -8.05 17.02
N ARG A 118 -7.95 -8.79 16.27
CA ARG A 118 -6.63 -9.22 16.74
C ARG A 118 -5.62 -8.08 16.76
N TYR A 119 -5.74 -7.13 15.83
CA TYR A 119 -4.80 -6.02 15.66
C TYR A 119 -5.53 -4.66 15.67
N PRO A 120 -6.11 -4.24 16.83
CA PRO A 120 -6.99 -3.08 16.88
C PRO A 120 -6.27 -1.72 16.72
N THR A 121 -4.94 -1.70 16.69
CA THR A 121 -4.14 -0.48 16.51
C THR A 121 -3.91 -0.11 15.04
N VAL A 122 -4.24 -1.02 14.11
CA VAL A 122 -4.07 -0.76 12.67
C VAL A 122 -4.91 0.43 12.21
N LYS A 123 -4.44 1.14 11.19
CA LYS A 123 -5.04 2.40 10.73
C LYS A 123 -5.70 2.31 9.37
N ASP A 124 -5.42 1.26 8.61
CA ASP A 124 -5.94 1.11 7.26
C ASP A 124 -6.14 -0.36 6.89
N PHE A 125 -7.18 -0.64 6.10
CA PHE A 125 -7.34 -1.87 5.36
C PHE A 125 -7.26 -1.58 3.86
N TRP A 126 -6.25 -2.13 3.23
CA TRP A 126 -6.03 -2.05 1.79
C TRP A 126 -6.50 -3.33 1.11
N PHE A 127 -7.62 -3.25 0.43
CA PHE A 127 -8.22 -4.38 -0.26
C PHE A 127 -7.77 -4.44 -1.72
N ASP A 128 -7.76 -5.66 -2.25
CA ASP A 128 -7.44 -5.96 -3.63
C ASP A 128 -8.31 -7.11 -4.14
N GLY A 129 -8.63 -7.12 -5.43
CA GLY A 129 -9.28 -8.27 -6.05
C GLY A 129 -10.77 -8.14 -6.37
N THR A 130 -11.33 -6.92 -6.44
CA THR A 130 -12.76 -6.72 -6.76
C THR A 130 -13.08 -6.72 -8.25
N TRP A 131 -12.14 -7.01 -9.11
CA TRP A 131 -12.35 -6.96 -10.58
C TRP A 131 -13.13 -8.13 -11.15
N ASP A 132 -13.30 -9.24 -10.42
CA ASP A 132 -14.06 -10.39 -10.90
C ASP A 132 -15.58 -10.13 -10.90
N ALA A 133 -16.30 -10.75 -11.85
CA ALA A 133 -17.73 -10.56 -12.02
C ALA A 133 -18.54 -10.91 -10.76
N SER A 134 -18.10 -11.95 -10.04
CA SER A 134 -18.73 -12.38 -8.78
C SER A 134 -18.80 -11.28 -7.72
N PHE A 135 -17.75 -10.45 -7.58
CA PHE A 135 -17.77 -9.32 -6.66
C PHE A 135 -18.61 -8.15 -7.18
N LYS A 136 -18.58 -7.89 -8.49
CA LYS A 136 -19.43 -6.85 -9.10
C LYS A 136 -20.91 -7.11 -8.87
N GLU A 137 -21.31 -8.37 -8.99
CA GLU A 137 -22.68 -8.80 -8.72
C GLU A 137 -23.06 -8.77 -7.23
N ASN A 138 -22.08 -8.72 -6.33
CA ASN A 138 -22.23 -8.68 -4.88
C ASN A 138 -21.68 -7.39 -4.24
N GLY A 139 -21.81 -6.27 -4.89
CA GLY A 139 -21.31 -4.97 -4.40
C GLY A 139 -21.85 -4.54 -3.03
N TRP A 140 -23.02 -5.08 -2.61
CA TRP A 140 -23.56 -4.91 -1.27
C TRP A 140 -22.59 -5.39 -0.17
N TRP A 141 -21.86 -6.48 -0.43
CA TRP A 141 -20.91 -7.04 0.52
C TRP A 141 -19.74 -6.08 0.78
N SER A 142 -19.21 -5.47 -0.28
CA SER A 142 -18.12 -4.48 -0.15
C SER A 142 -18.55 -3.28 0.69
N ALA A 143 -19.78 -2.78 0.49
CA ALA A 143 -20.33 -1.69 1.29
C ALA A 143 -20.53 -2.10 2.77
N HIS A 144 -20.96 -3.35 3.00
CA HIS A 144 -21.11 -3.91 4.34
C HIS A 144 -19.76 -4.03 5.05
N ILE A 145 -18.71 -4.53 4.38
CA ILE A 145 -17.36 -4.65 4.95
C ILE A 145 -16.79 -3.28 5.33
N GLU A 146 -16.92 -2.28 4.48
CA GLU A 146 -16.45 -0.92 4.80
C GLU A 146 -17.15 -0.39 6.05
N LYS A 147 -18.48 -0.48 6.11
CA LYS A 147 -19.27 -0.05 7.27
C LYS A 147 -18.85 -0.79 8.54
N MET A 148 -18.76 -2.11 8.48
CA MET A 148 -18.37 -2.97 9.60
C MET A 148 -16.99 -2.57 10.15
N LEU A 149 -15.99 -2.37 9.30
CA LEU A 149 -14.66 -1.96 9.73
C LEU A 149 -14.66 -0.61 10.44
N LYS A 150 -15.40 0.38 9.91
CA LYS A 150 -15.53 1.71 10.52
C LYS A 150 -16.25 1.68 11.87
N GLU A 151 -17.17 0.73 12.07
CA GLU A 151 -17.82 0.48 13.36
C GLU A 151 -16.87 -0.22 14.35
N MET A 152 -16.05 -1.17 13.89
CA MET A 152 -15.12 -1.92 14.75
C MET A 152 -13.91 -1.09 15.18
N ILE A 153 -13.35 -0.28 14.28
CA ILE A 153 -12.15 0.54 14.53
C ILE A 153 -12.45 1.98 14.09
N PRO A 154 -12.92 2.84 15.01
CA PRO A 154 -13.19 4.25 14.70
C PRO A 154 -11.95 4.95 14.12
N GLY A 155 -12.12 5.60 12.97
CA GLY A 155 -11.05 6.31 12.26
C GLY A 155 -10.21 5.44 11.32
N ILE A 156 -10.54 4.15 11.16
CA ILE A 156 -9.89 3.30 10.15
C ILE A 156 -10.18 3.81 8.75
N THR A 157 -9.17 3.76 7.87
CA THR A 157 -9.34 4.04 6.46
C THR A 157 -9.44 2.77 5.62
N VAL A 158 -10.11 2.89 4.48
CA VAL A 158 -10.29 1.81 3.51
C VAL A 158 -10.05 2.36 2.11
N ASN A 159 -9.25 1.68 1.31
CA ASN A 159 -8.95 2.11 -0.04
C ASN A 159 -10.14 1.93 -1.00
N SER A 160 -10.14 2.67 -2.11
CA SER A 160 -11.20 2.62 -3.12
C SER A 160 -11.38 1.24 -3.78
N ARG A 161 -10.36 0.39 -3.77
CA ARG A 161 -10.40 -0.94 -4.41
C ARG A 161 -11.34 -1.93 -3.75
N LEU A 162 -11.71 -1.75 -2.48
CA LEU A 162 -12.72 -2.61 -1.86
C LEU A 162 -14.04 -2.54 -2.62
N ARG A 163 -14.39 -1.37 -3.15
CA ARG A 163 -15.64 -1.13 -3.87
C ARG A 163 -15.41 -0.91 -5.35
N ALA A 164 -14.19 -1.19 -5.83
CA ALA A 164 -13.82 -1.02 -7.21
C ALA A 164 -14.50 -2.05 -8.10
N ASP A 165 -15.18 -1.58 -9.09
CA ASP A 165 -15.84 -2.36 -10.12
C ASP A 165 -15.11 -2.29 -11.46
N ASP A 166 -14.13 -1.40 -11.63
CA ASP A 166 -13.48 -1.12 -12.90
C ASP A 166 -11.94 -1.10 -12.81
N TYR A 167 -11.36 -2.26 -12.49
CA TYR A 167 -9.90 -2.52 -12.56
C TYR A 167 -9.02 -1.54 -11.76
N GLY A 168 -9.49 -1.12 -10.58
CA GLY A 168 -8.73 -0.22 -9.73
C GLY A 168 -8.67 1.23 -10.23
N LYS A 169 -9.53 1.61 -11.14
CA LYS A 169 -9.74 3.01 -11.48
C LYS A 169 -10.48 3.73 -10.36
N ARG A 170 -10.40 5.05 -10.37
CA ARG A 170 -11.13 5.88 -9.43
C ARG A 170 -12.63 5.64 -9.54
N HIS A 171 -13.27 5.35 -8.43
CA HIS A 171 -14.67 5.00 -8.37
C HIS A 171 -15.46 6.01 -7.57
N PHE A 172 -16.53 6.50 -8.17
CA PHE A 172 -17.51 7.34 -7.52
C PHE A 172 -18.86 6.64 -7.55
N ASP A 173 -19.64 6.83 -6.48
CA ASP A 173 -21.03 6.40 -6.46
C ASP A 173 -21.91 7.28 -7.39
N SER A 174 -23.20 6.94 -7.48
CA SER A 174 -24.16 7.71 -8.30
C SER A 174 -24.34 9.18 -7.85
N ASN A 175 -23.91 9.53 -6.64
CA ASN A 175 -23.96 10.88 -6.10
C ASN A 175 -22.63 11.63 -6.27
N GLY A 176 -21.63 11.00 -6.88
CA GLY A 176 -20.30 11.59 -7.10
C GLY A 176 -19.38 11.52 -5.88
N HIS A 177 -19.69 10.69 -4.86
CA HIS A 177 -18.81 10.47 -3.72
C HIS A 177 -17.80 9.36 -4.04
N LEU A 178 -16.55 9.53 -3.63
CA LEU A 178 -15.54 8.49 -3.73
C LEU A 178 -15.96 7.28 -2.87
N MET A 179 -15.89 6.09 -3.46
CA MET A 179 -16.09 4.86 -2.73
C MET A 179 -14.78 4.49 -2.02
N GLY A 180 -14.83 4.32 -0.70
CA GLY A 180 -13.66 4.27 0.17
C GLY A 180 -13.16 5.66 0.54
N ASP A 181 -12.08 5.73 1.28
CA ASP A 181 -11.55 6.98 1.84
C ASP A 181 -10.49 7.63 0.93
N TYR A 182 -9.80 6.86 0.10
CA TYR A 182 -8.77 7.35 -0.81
C TYR A 182 -8.62 6.50 -2.07
N GLU A 183 -8.11 7.12 -3.13
CA GLU A 183 -7.83 6.47 -4.41
C GLU A 183 -6.52 5.67 -4.36
N SER A 184 -6.54 4.41 -4.78
CA SER A 184 -5.40 3.49 -4.73
C SER A 184 -5.00 2.91 -6.10
N GLY A 185 -5.38 3.57 -7.19
CA GLY A 185 -5.16 3.08 -8.56
C GLY A 185 -3.78 3.36 -9.17
N TYR A 186 -2.90 4.09 -8.48
CA TYR A 186 -1.62 4.52 -9.05
C TYR A 186 -0.49 3.55 -8.76
N GLU A 187 -0.51 2.44 -9.43
CA GLU A 187 0.58 1.48 -9.35
C GLU A 187 1.68 1.75 -10.35
N ARG A 188 2.36 1.53 -11.01
CA ARG A 188 3.39 1.66 -12.03
C ARG A 188 3.70 3.09 -12.44
N ARG A 189 2.71 3.98 -12.47
CA ARG A 189 2.92 5.40 -12.73
C ARG A 189 2.25 6.24 -11.65
N LEU A 190 2.83 7.39 -11.36
CA LEU A 190 2.16 8.44 -10.59
C LEU A 190 1.30 9.30 -11.52
N PRO A 191 0.35 10.08 -10.98
CA PRO A 191 -0.41 11.02 -11.77
C PRO A 191 0.47 11.94 -12.61
N ASP A 192 0.04 12.20 -13.83
CA ASP A 192 0.69 13.17 -14.71
C ASP A 192 0.12 14.56 -14.40
N PRO A 193 0.97 15.57 -14.08
CA PRO A 193 0.48 16.92 -13.73
C PRO A 193 -0.27 17.63 -14.86
N VAL A 194 -0.18 17.17 -16.09
CA VAL A 194 -0.89 17.74 -17.24
C VAL A 194 -2.16 16.93 -17.58
N LYS A 195 -2.06 15.60 -17.54
CA LYS A 195 -3.15 14.70 -17.94
C LYS A 195 -4.14 14.41 -16.84
N ASP A 196 -3.66 14.40 -15.59
CA ASP A 196 -4.41 13.99 -14.42
C ASP A 196 -4.69 15.17 -13.47
N VAL A 197 -4.90 16.37 -14.00
CA VAL A 197 -5.05 17.61 -13.21
C VAL A 197 -6.20 17.59 -12.20
N GLY A 198 -7.20 16.73 -12.39
CA GLY A 198 -8.33 16.59 -11.48
C GLY A 198 -8.04 15.72 -10.24
N ILE A 199 -6.84 15.14 -10.13
CA ILE A 199 -6.54 14.15 -9.09
C ILE A 199 -6.13 14.75 -7.75
N THR A 200 -5.82 16.02 -7.68
CA THR A 200 -5.45 16.69 -6.44
C THR A 200 -6.57 16.70 -5.38
N ARG A 201 -7.69 16.09 -5.68
CA ARG A 201 -8.85 15.85 -4.80
C ARG A 201 -9.60 14.61 -5.30
N PRO A 202 -9.92 13.65 -4.49
CA PRO A 202 -9.66 13.38 -3.08
C PRO A 202 -8.25 12.85 -2.80
N ASP A 203 -7.97 12.45 -1.56
CA ASP A 203 -6.72 11.79 -1.17
C ASP A 203 -6.42 10.58 -2.05
N TRP A 204 -5.14 10.35 -2.30
CA TRP A 204 -4.69 9.23 -3.11
C TRP A 204 -3.33 8.70 -2.66
N GLU A 205 -3.06 7.49 -3.07
CA GLU A 205 -1.81 6.78 -2.78
C GLU A 205 -1.24 6.16 -4.07
N GLY A 206 0.04 6.38 -4.29
CA GLY A 206 0.78 5.74 -5.38
C GLY A 206 1.75 4.68 -4.86
N TYR A 207 2.17 3.77 -5.75
CA TYR A 207 3.00 2.63 -5.39
C TYR A 207 4.22 2.54 -6.28
N MET A 208 5.33 2.17 -5.68
CA MET A 208 6.60 1.95 -6.36
C MET A 208 7.23 0.64 -5.90
N THR A 209 7.58 -0.22 -6.83
CA THR A 209 8.47 -1.36 -6.59
C THR A 209 9.91 -0.96 -6.89
N LEU A 210 10.90 -1.49 -6.17
CA LEU A 210 12.31 -1.19 -6.46
C LEU A 210 12.73 -1.81 -7.79
N PRO A 211 12.66 -3.14 -8.01
CA PRO A 211 12.73 -3.68 -9.35
C PRO A 211 11.37 -3.49 -10.03
N GLU A 212 11.36 -3.07 -11.29
CA GLU A 212 10.14 -2.82 -12.02
C GLU A 212 9.23 -4.05 -12.06
N ASN A 213 7.99 -3.89 -11.64
CA ASN A 213 6.96 -4.94 -11.58
C ASN A 213 7.26 -6.16 -10.68
N GLN A 214 8.21 -6.07 -9.75
CA GLN A 214 8.50 -7.13 -8.79
C GLN A 214 8.01 -6.73 -7.39
N TRP A 215 6.83 -7.21 -7.00
CA TRP A 215 6.24 -6.93 -5.68
C TRP A 215 6.82 -7.79 -4.56
N GLY A 216 7.18 -9.02 -4.85
CA GLY A 216 7.82 -9.94 -3.92
C GLY A 216 9.28 -10.16 -4.23
N TYR A 217 9.95 -10.92 -3.35
CA TYR A 217 11.31 -11.35 -3.59
C TYR A 217 11.44 -12.17 -4.88
N HIS A 218 12.40 -11.82 -5.70
CA HIS A 218 12.85 -12.60 -6.84
C HIS A 218 14.35 -12.86 -6.73
N LYS A 219 14.77 -14.09 -6.96
CA LYS A 219 16.19 -14.49 -6.83
C LYS A 219 17.08 -13.62 -7.69
N ASP A 220 16.68 -13.37 -8.91
CA ASP A 220 17.37 -12.46 -9.82
C ASP A 220 16.72 -11.07 -9.74
N TRP A 221 17.39 -10.18 -9.01
CA TRP A 221 17.00 -8.79 -8.82
C TRP A 221 17.07 -7.98 -10.13
N THR A 222 17.94 -8.41 -11.06
CA THR A 222 18.27 -7.64 -12.27
C THR A 222 17.44 -8.03 -13.51
N LEU A 223 16.44 -8.91 -13.36
CA LEU A 223 15.55 -9.27 -14.47
C LEU A 223 14.75 -8.10 -15.03
N SER A 224 14.63 -7.02 -14.25
CA SER A 224 14.00 -5.78 -14.66
C SER A 224 14.80 -4.59 -14.16
N TYR A 225 14.43 -3.41 -14.64
CA TYR A 225 15.07 -2.17 -14.20
C TYR A 225 14.90 -1.98 -12.68
N VAL A 226 15.99 -1.73 -11.98
CA VAL A 226 16.01 -1.43 -10.55
C VAL A 226 16.13 0.07 -10.34
N LYS A 227 15.16 0.64 -9.64
CA LYS A 227 15.12 2.08 -9.36
C LYS A 227 16.21 2.50 -8.39
N THR A 228 16.81 3.63 -8.66
CA THR A 228 17.84 4.24 -7.83
C THR A 228 17.24 5.01 -6.65
N PRO A 229 18.01 5.28 -5.58
CA PRO A 229 17.57 6.16 -4.49
C PRO A 229 17.19 7.57 -4.96
N PHE A 230 17.85 8.09 -5.98
CA PHE A 230 17.51 9.38 -6.58
C PHE A 230 16.11 9.37 -7.18
N GLU A 231 15.75 8.32 -7.94
CA GLU A 231 14.41 8.15 -8.50
C GLU A 231 13.34 7.96 -7.41
N ALA A 232 13.68 7.26 -6.32
CA ALA A 232 12.78 7.13 -5.18
C ALA A 232 12.47 8.50 -4.56
N ILE A 233 13.49 9.33 -4.34
CA ILE A 233 13.34 10.69 -3.82
C ILE A 233 12.53 11.57 -4.79
N GLN A 234 12.79 11.48 -6.10
CA GLN A 234 11.99 12.19 -7.11
C GLN A 234 10.52 11.78 -7.07
N ARG A 235 10.22 10.49 -6.90
CA ARG A 235 8.85 9.99 -6.81
C ARG A 235 8.15 10.43 -5.53
N ILE A 236 8.86 10.49 -4.40
CA ILE A 236 8.34 11.06 -3.15
C ILE A 236 7.96 12.54 -3.37
N ALA A 237 8.85 13.34 -3.93
CA ALA A 237 8.58 14.74 -4.23
C ALA A 237 7.42 14.90 -5.23
N HIS A 238 7.37 14.07 -6.26
CA HIS A 238 6.28 14.07 -7.25
C HIS A 238 4.92 13.76 -6.57
N ALA A 239 4.85 12.69 -5.78
CA ALA A 239 3.61 12.31 -5.11
C ALA A 239 3.11 13.45 -4.20
N THR A 240 3.99 13.99 -3.36
CA THR A 240 3.66 15.12 -2.47
C THR A 240 3.22 16.36 -3.26
N SER A 241 3.90 16.67 -4.36
CA SER A 241 3.56 17.84 -5.21
C SER A 241 2.19 17.74 -5.87
N MET A 242 1.61 16.55 -5.92
CA MET A 242 0.28 16.27 -6.45
C MET A 242 -0.75 15.97 -5.33
N GLY A 243 -0.39 16.16 -4.07
CA GLY A 243 -1.27 15.95 -2.91
C GLY A 243 -1.50 14.48 -2.55
N GLY A 244 -0.55 13.60 -2.87
CA GLY A 244 -0.67 12.17 -2.60
C GLY A 244 0.45 11.61 -1.74
N ASN A 245 0.25 10.37 -1.32
CA ASN A 245 1.25 9.57 -0.60
C ASN A 245 1.95 8.58 -1.54
N LEU A 246 3.15 8.15 -1.17
CA LEU A 246 3.90 7.13 -1.89
C LEU A 246 4.24 5.94 -1.00
N VAL A 247 3.89 4.75 -1.45
CA VAL A 247 4.35 3.48 -0.89
C VAL A 247 5.54 2.97 -1.71
N ILE A 248 6.63 2.68 -1.03
CA ILE A 248 7.81 2.05 -1.63
C ILE A 248 7.85 0.59 -1.16
N ASN A 249 7.77 -0.33 -2.11
CA ASN A 249 7.74 -1.76 -1.84
C ASN A 249 9.14 -2.32 -1.70
N PHE A 250 9.38 -3.05 -0.61
CA PHE A 250 10.56 -3.86 -0.34
C PHE A 250 10.18 -5.33 -0.41
N GLY A 251 11.06 -6.16 -0.99
CA GLY A 251 10.83 -7.59 -1.18
C GLY A 251 11.78 -8.43 -0.31
N PRO A 252 11.50 -8.64 0.99
CA PRO A 252 12.41 -9.35 1.86
C PRO A 252 12.72 -10.76 1.36
N LYS A 253 13.94 -11.20 1.63
CA LYS A 253 14.42 -12.55 1.29
C LYS A 253 13.63 -13.64 2.04
N PRO A 254 13.67 -14.89 1.59
CA PRO A 254 12.99 -16.00 2.27
C PRO A 254 13.38 -16.15 3.74
N GLU A 255 14.60 -15.80 4.10
CA GLU A 255 15.12 -15.84 5.46
C GLU A 255 14.56 -14.72 6.34
N GLY A 256 13.92 -13.70 5.75
CA GLY A 256 13.26 -12.61 6.45
C GLY A 256 14.09 -11.35 6.64
N ASP A 257 15.27 -11.27 6.05
CA ASP A 257 16.07 -10.05 5.96
C ASP A 257 15.98 -9.41 4.56
N PHE A 258 16.56 -8.22 4.40
CA PHE A 258 16.56 -7.47 3.14
C PHE A 258 17.85 -7.70 2.36
N ARG A 259 17.81 -7.39 1.07
CA ARG A 259 19.01 -7.27 0.25
C ARG A 259 19.83 -6.07 0.70
N GLN A 260 21.14 -6.13 0.42
CA GLN A 260 22.03 -5.00 0.71
C GLN A 260 21.59 -3.74 -0.04
N GLU A 261 21.14 -3.87 -1.29
CA GLU A 261 20.66 -2.77 -2.12
C GLU A 261 19.38 -2.13 -1.56
N GLU A 262 18.50 -2.92 -0.94
CA GLU A 262 17.31 -2.41 -0.26
C GLU A 262 17.69 -1.64 1.02
N LEU A 263 18.67 -2.13 1.77
CA LEU A 263 19.19 -1.44 2.95
C LEU A 263 19.86 -0.11 2.59
N GLU A 264 20.64 -0.09 1.50
CA GLU A 264 21.27 1.13 0.97
C GLU A 264 20.21 2.13 0.47
N MET A 265 19.18 1.67 -0.22
CA MET A 265 18.03 2.48 -0.61
C MET A 265 17.41 3.16 0.61
N ALA A 266 17.10 2.40 1.66
CA ALA A 266 16.50 2.91 2.88
C ALA A 266 17.41 3.94 3.58
N ASP A 267 18.71 3.69 3.63
CA ASP A 267 19.69 4.59 4.27
C ASP A 267 19.84 5.91 3.50
N ILE A 268 19.97 5.87 2.17
CA ILE A 268 20.12 7.07 1.34
C ILE A 268 18.84 7.91 1.36
N VAL A 269 17.68 7.29 1.17
CA VAL A 269 16.38 8.00 1.25
C VAL A 269 16.20 8.59 2.65
N GLY A 270 16.53 7.82 3.70
CA GLY A 270 16.44 8.29 5.09
C GLY A 270 17.32 9.50 5.41
N LYS A 271 18.57 9.52 4.92
CA LYS A 271 19.46 10.67 5.06
C LYS A 271 18.88 11.91 4.39
N TRP A 272 18.31 11.75 3.19
CA TRP A 272 17.65 12.83 2.48
C TRP A 272 16.41 13.33 3.21
N MET A 273 15.54 12.41 3.65
CA MET A 273 14.32 12.73 4.40
C MET A 273 14.63 13.42 5.74
N LYS A 274 15.67 12.98 6.45
CA LYS A 274 16.11 13.64 7.69
C LYS A 274 16.49 15.12 7.47
N LYS A 275 17.09 15.43 6.33
CA LYS A 275 17.54 16.78 5.99
C LYS A 275 16.44 17.65 5.39
N ASN A 276 15.56 17.04 4.57
CA ASN A 276 14.63 17.77 3.70
C ASN A 276 13.16 17.42 3.97
N GLY A 277 12.86 16.62 5.00
CA GLY A 277 11.51 16.11 5.25
C GLY A 277 10.47 17.21 5.46
N GLU A 278 10.86 18.42 5.82
CA GLU A 278 9.96 19.57 5.97
C GLU A 278 9.23 19.93 4.68
N CYS A 279 9.83 19.70 3.51
CA CYS A 279 9.20 19.94 2.22
C CYS A 279 8.30 18.77 1.75
N ILE A 280 8.20 17.69 2.54
CA ILE A 280 7.43 16.47 2.24
C ILE A 280 6.35 16.25 3.29
N TYR A 281 6.73 16.12 4.59
CA TYR A 281 5.77 15.78 5.64
C TYR A 281 4.76 16.90 5.86
N GLY A 282 3.47 16.55 5.78
CA GLY A 282 2.39 17.51 5.95
C GLY A 282 2.29 18.57 4.86
N CYS A 283 3.01 18.38 3.76
CA CYS A 283 2.88 19.19 2.55
C CYS A 283 1.87 18.61 1.58
N ASP A 284 1.38 19.46 0.67
CA ASP A 284 0.34 19.19 -0.29
C ASP A 284 0.65 19.91 -1.62
N TYR A 285 -0.26 19.78 -2.56
CA TYR A 285 -0.22 20.50 -3.83
C TYR A 285 -0.14 22.02 -3.63
N ALA A 286 0.86 22.62 -4.24
CA ALA A 286 1.13 24.07 -4.10
C ALA A 286 0.24 24.95 -5.00
N GLY A 287 -0.59 24.38 -5.86
CA GLY A 287 -1.31 25.13 -6.90
C GLY A 287 -0.43 25.51 -8.11
N LEU A 288 0.79 24.97 -8.17
CA LEU A 288 1.79 25.28 -9.18
C LEU A 288 2.17 24.03 -9.97
N ALA A 289 2.27 24.15 -11.28
CA ALA A 289 2.66 23.07 -12.16
C ALA A 289 4.15 22.71 -11.97
N LYS A 290 4.47 21.40 -12.15
CA LYS A 290 5.86 20.93 -12.24
C LYS A 290 6.67 21.77 -13.21
N GLN A 291 7.91 22.03 -12.85
CA GLN A 291 8.89 22.71 -13.70
C GLN A 291 9.95 21.73 -14.21
N ASP A 292 10.72 22.12 -15.22
CA ASP A 292 11.81 21.29 -15.76
C ASP A 292 12.92 21.01 -14.72
N TRP A 293 13.08 21.90 -13.75
CA TRP A 293 14.05 21.73 -12.67
C TRP A 293 13.53 20.88 -11.51
N GLY A 294 12.18 20.68 -11.33
CA GLY A 294 11.64 19.90 -10.21
C GLY A 294 10.20 20.22 -9.85
N TYR A 295 9.89 20.20 -8.56
CA TYR A 295 8.54 20.22 -8.02
C TYR A 295 8.34 21.32 -6.99
N TYR A 296 7.09 21.76 -6.84
CA TYR A 296 6.64 22.59 -5.73
C TYR A 296 5.81 21.74 -4.75
N THR A 297 5.98 22.02 -3.47
CA THR A 297 5.10 21.54 -2.41
C THR A 297 4.73 22.69 -1.50
N ARG A 298 3.61 22.60 -0.78
CA ARG A 298 3.16 23.64 0.14
C ARG A 298 2.79 23.03 1.49
N SER A 299 3.37 23.55 2.57
CA SER A 299 3.00 23.19 3.93
C SER A 299 1.67 23.82 4.35
N LYS A 300 1.12 23.36 5.47
CA LYS A 300 -0.17 23.83 6.01
C LYS A 300 -0.14 25.32 6.40
N ASP A 301 1.00 25.87 6.75
CA ASP A 301 1.19 27.30 7.06
C ASP A 301 1.31 28.19 5.81
N GLY A 302 1.30 27.59 4.62
CA GLY A 302 1.37 28.29 3.33
C GLY A 302 2.78 28.43 2.76
N THR A 303 3.81 27.94 3.44
CA THR A 303 5.20 27.96 2.92
C THR A 303 5.31 27.10 1.67
N ILE A 304 5.84 27.67 0.59
CA ILE A 304 6.07 26.96 -0.68
C ILE A 304 7.53 26.53 -0.73
N TYR A 305 7.75 25.24 -0.90
CA TYR A 305 9.06 24.64 -1.09
C TYR A 305 9.31 24.37 -2.59
N MET A 306 10.56 24.59 -3.00
CA MET A 306 11.06 24.26 -4.33
C MET A 306 12.03 23.09 -4.21
N ILE A 307 11.68 21.93 -4.74
CA ILE A 307 12.52 20.73 -4.69
C ILE A 307 13.20 20.60 -6.04
N VAL A 308 14.48 21.02 -6.09
CA VAL A 308 15.26 21.14 -7.33
C VAL A 308 16.04 19.85 -7.59
N PHE A 309 15.77 19.18 -8.69
CA PHE A 309 16.47 17.98 -9.15
C PHE A 309 17.42 18.28 -10.31
N ASN A 310 17.05 19.22 -11.18
CA ASN A 310 17.84 19.59 -12.34
C ASN A 310 18.22 21.06 -12.24
N ILE A 311 19.52 21.34 -12.16
CA ILE A 311 20.03 22.70 -12.20
C ILE A 311 20.20 23.09 -13.68
N PRO A 312 19.51 24.15 -14.17
CA PRO A 312 19.69 24.63 -15.53
C PRO A 312 21.14 25.06 -15.83
N TYR A 313 21.61 24.85 -17.04
CA TYR A 313 22.97 25.26 -17.46
C TYR A 313 23.24 26.75 -17.27
N SER A 314 22.19 27.58 -17.34
CA SER A 314 22.30 29.03 -17.07
C SER A 314 22.60 29.37 -15.60
N GLY A 315 22.47 28.41 -14.68
CA GLY A 315 22.50 28.62 -13.25
C GLY A 315 21.29 29.37 -12.67
N ASN A 316 20.33 29.73 -13.50
CA ASN A 316 19.13 30.48 -13.11
C ASN A 316 17.91 29.57 -13.12
N LEU A 317 17.13 29.58 -12.02
CA LEU A 317 15.82 28.96 -11.97
C LEU A 317 14.75 29.95 -12.38
N VAL A 318 13.91 29.57 -13.37
CA VAL A 318 12.69 30.33 -13.68
C VAL A 318 11.60 29.85 -12.73
N VAL A 319 11.17 30.75 -11.86
CA VAL A 319 10.13 30.49 -10.87
C VAL A 319 8.84 31.13 -11.32
N LYS A 320 7.80 30.33 -11.47
CA LYS A 320 6.43 30.83 -11.64
C LYS A 320 5.83 30.98 -10.23
N MET A 321 5.53 32.20 -9.86
CA MET A 321 4.81 32.50 -8.63
C MET A 321 3.32 32.52 -8.89
N PRO A 322 2.46 32.24 -7.86
CA PRO A 322 1.01 32.34 -8.00
C PRO A 322 0.55 33.70 -8.41
#